data_9c563b1b6b9168956056576849266069
#
_entry.id   9c563b1b6b9168956056576849266069
#
_cell.length_a   1.000
_cell.length_b   1.000
_cell.length_c   1.000
_cell.angle_alpha   90.00
_cell.angle_beta   90.00
_cell.angle_gamma   90.00
#
_symmetry.space_group_name_H-M   'P 1'
#
loop_
_entity.id
_entity.type
_entity.pdbx_description
1 polymer ?
#
loop_
_entity_poly.entity_id
_entity_poly.type
_entity_poly.pdbx_seq_one_letter_code
_entity_poly.pdbx_strand_id
1 'polypeptide(L)'
;AISAQIPSYAIGKGYGFLHEIPDQTAIARSLTKWSAQISTPQEGWSKTCKAVTKLMAGRPLPVALECPADVWAASGEVRQSPVCANDDRSPVDTDALARAAKLIGQANSPLIVVGGGAQDASVQVRRLAAEIEAPVVAHRMGQGVVDGRDYHALNFDAGFHLWPSVDVVVAIGTRFQIQAMQWRVGKERMVVRIEIDPVEMERFGTPTVGLLGDAARILDLLLERLPKFNQKRASRESELRELRARTAKRLAYLQPQIGYLESIREALPENGIFVDELTQLGYVGRLTFPVYTPRSFLSPGYQGTLGWGLPVAAGARLGSGNRPVVVVSGDGGFLF
;
A
#
# COMPACT_ATOMS: atom_id res chain seq x y z
N ALA A 1 5.30 -17.94 0.83
CA ALA A 1 4.70 -19.27 0.81
C ALA A 1 5.80 -20.33 0.88
N ILE A 2 5.51 -21.44 1.52
CA ILE A 2 6.36 -22.64 1.50
C ILE A 2 5.44 -23.80 1.08
N SER A 3 5.79 -24.50 -0.02
CA SER A 3 5.00 -25.61 -0.55
C SER A 3 5.83 -26.87 -0.66
N ALA A 4 5.15 -28.02 -0.54
CA ALA A 4 5.73 -29.30 -0.88
C ALA A 4 5.87 -29.44 -2.41
N GLN A 5 6.73 -30.38 -2.84
CA GLN A 5 6.90 -30.80 -4.22
C GLN A 5 7.00 -32.32 -4.22
N ILE A 6 6.72 -32.98 -5.35
CA ILE A 6 6.98 -34.39 -5.53
C ILE A 6 8.45 -34.73 -5.25
N PRO A 7 8.82 -36.02 -5.01
CA PRO A 7 10.21 -36.35 -4.74
C PRO A 7 11.17 -35.81 -5.81
N SER A 8 12.34 -35.37 -5.38
CA SER A 8 13.32 -34.68 -6.24
C SER A 8 13.72 -35.48 -7.49
N TYR A 9 13.83 -36.82 -7.37
CA TYR A 9 14.17 -37.70 -8.46
C TYR A 9 13.08 -37.82 -9.54
N ALA A 10 11.84 -37.44 -9.22
CA ALA A 10 10.68 -37.55 -10.13
C ALA A 10 10.38 -36.23 -10.86
N ILE A 11 10.91 -35.12 -10.37
CA ILE A 11 10.64 -33.77 -10.94
C ILE A 11 11.03 -33.72 -12.42
N GLY A 12 10.09 -33.36 -13.28
CA GLY A 12 10.27 -33.21 -14.71
C GLY A 12 10.35 -34.53 -15.48
N LYS A 13 10.04 -35.67 -14.85
CA LYS A 13 10.08 -37.00 -15.51
C LYS A 13 8.74 -37.46 -16.10
N GLY A 14 7.62 -36.88 -15.63
CA GLY A 14 6.29 -37.29 -16.10
C GLY A 14 5.90 -38.71 -15.70
N TYR A 15 6.28 -39.11 -14.50
CA TYR A 15 5.98 -40.49 -14.00
C TYR A 15 4.55 -40.67 -13.50
N GLY A 16 3.76 -39.62 -13.45
CA GLY A 16 2.38 -39.64 -12.96
C GLY A 16 2.27 -39.75 -11.44
N PHE A 17 3.21 -39.18 -10.70
CA PHE A 17 3.11 -39.05 -9.25
C PHE A 17 1.87 -38.25 -8.85
N LEU A 18 1.25 -38.61 -7.72
CA LEU A 18 0.19 -37.81 -7.13
C LEU A 18 0.70 -36.39 -6.90
N HIS A 19 -0.08 -35.38 -7.32
CA HIS A 19 0.28 -33.94 -7.31
C HIS A 19 1.40 -33.56 -8.29
N GLU A 20 1.83 -34.40 -9.19
CA GLU A 20 2.81 -34.03 -10.21
C GLU A 20 2.19 -33.05 -11.20
N ILE A 21 2.90 -31.93 -11.41
CA ILE A 21 2.61 -30.94 -12.47
C ILE A 21 3.90 -30.65 -13.24
N PRO A 22 3.82 -30.23 -14.51
CA PRO A 22 5.00 -30.12 -15.36
C PRO A 22 6.08 -29.18 -14.81
N ASP A 23 5.70 -28.02 -14.25
CA ASP A 23 6.64 -27.04 -13.67
C ASP A 23 5.94 -26.20 -12.58
N GLN A 24 6.00 -26.66 -11.33
CA GLN A 24 5.44 -25.93 -10.18
C GLN A 24 6.20 -24.63 -9.92
N THR A 25 7.53 -24.61 -10.12
CA THR A 25 8.35 -23.42 -9.93
C THR A 25 7.97 -22.31 -10.90
N ALA A 26 7.58 -22.63 -12.14
CA ALA A 26 7.09 -21.63 -13.10
C ALA A 26 5.79 -20.98 -12.63
N ILE A 27 4.87 -21.74 -12.06
CA ILE A 27 3.65 -21.21 -11.46
C ILE A 27 4.00 -20.27 -10.30
N ALA A 28 4.83 -20.72 -9.36
CA ALA A 28 5.28 -19.90 -8.24
C ALA A 28 5.96 -18.60 -8.71
N ARG A 29 6.81 -18.70 -9.73
CA ARG A 29 7.50 -17.54 -10.32
C ARG A 29 6.56 -16.53 -10.96
N SER A 30 5.46 -16.96 -11.56
CA SER A 30 4.46 -16.06 -12.16
C SER A 30 3.62 -15.31 -11.12
N LEU A 31 3.50 -15.85 -9.90
CA LEU A 31 2.66 -15.32 -8.83
C LEU A 31 3.43 -14.54 -7.76
N THR A 32 4.76 -14.66 -7.74
CA THR A 32 5.59 -14.13 -6.66
C THR A 32 6.75 -13.30 -7.18
N LYS A 33 7.25 -12.41 -6.33
CA LYS A 33 8.43 -11.59 -6.61
C LYS A 33 9.71 -12.42 -6.81
N TRP A 34 9.78 -13.54 -6.13
CA TRP A 34 10.91 -14.46 -6.17
C TRP A 34 10.47 -15.85 -5.71
N SER A 35 10.97 -16.88 -6.39
CA SER A 35 10.75 -18.25 -6.01
C SER A 35 12.03 -19.06 -6.12
N ALA A 36 12.16 -20.12 -5.31
CA ALA A 36 13.25 -21.08 -5.39
C ALA A 36 12.83 -22.45 -4.83
N GLN A 37 13.50 -23.49 -5.30
CA GLN A 37 13.41 -24.84 -4.77
C GLN A 37 14.56 -25.10 -3.79
N ILE A 38 14.28 -25.68 -2.63
CA ILE A 38 15.26 -26.23 -1.69
C ILE A 38 15.60 -27.63 -2.16
N SER A 39 16.82 -27.84 -2.63
CA SER A 39 17.22 -29.11 -3.24
C SER A 39 17.98 -30.03 -2.27
N THR A 40 18.49 -29.48 -1.18
CA THR A 40 19.17 -30.23 -0.11
C THR A 40 18.88 -29.61 1.26
N PRO A 41 18.97 -30.37 2.37
CA PRO A 41 18.80 -29.82 3.71
C PRO A 41 19.75 -28.66 4.02
N GLN A 42 20.97 -28.72 3.49
CA GLN A 42 22.01 -27.69 3.68
C GLN A 42 21.61 -26.33 3.11
N GLU A 43 20.82 -26.32 2.04
CA GLU A 43 20.31 -25.08 1.41
C GLU A 43 19.15 -24.44 2.16
N GLY A 44 18.47 -25.20 3.05
CA GLY A 44 17.24 -24.77 3.70
C GLY A 44 17.38 -23.40 4.39
N TRP A 45 18.41 -23.24 5.24
CA TRP A 45 18.65 -21.99 5.92
C TRP A 45 18.97 -20.82 4.97
N SER A 46 19.92 -21.00 4.07
CA SER A 46 20.38 -19.95 3.16
C SER A 46 19.26 -19.48 2.21
N LYS A 47 18.46 -20.41 1.66
CA LYS A 47 17.33 -20.07 0.79
C LYS A 47 16.19 -19.42 1.57
N THR A 48 15.94 -19.83 2.82
CA THR A 48 14.95 -19.16 3.67
C THR A 48 15.38 -17.72 4.02
N CYS A 49 16.63 -17.52 4.40
CA CYS A 49 17.17 -16.18 4.62
C CYS A 49 17.06 -15.30 3.37
N LYS A 50 17.43 -15.85 2.20
CA LYS A 50 17.31 -15.15 0.92
C LYS A 50 15.85 -14.82 0.59
N ALA A 51 14.90 -15.73 0.87
CA ALA A 51 13.48 -15.48 0.69
C ALA A 51 12.99 -14.31 1.54
N VAL A 52 13.34 -14.26 2.83
CA VAL A 52 13.01 -13.15 3.73
C VAL A 52 13.62 -11.83 3.23
N THR A 53 14.90 -11.85 2.85
CA THR A 53 15.56 -10.68 2.26
C THR A 53 14.83 -10.19 1.01
N LYS A 54 14.49 -11.08 0.08
CA LYS A 54 13.77 -10.73 -1.15
C LYS A 54 12.36 -10.23 -0.89
N LEU A 55 11.66 -10.82 0.10
CA LEU A 55 10.33 -10.39 0.52
C LEU A 55 10.33 -8.93 0.98
N MET A 56 11.32 -8.54 1.77
CA MET A 56 11.40 -7.22 2.40
C MET A 56 12.09 -6.16 1.55
N ALA A 57 12.95 -6.53 0.58
CA ALA A 57 13.69 -5.58 -0.23
C ALA A 57 12.78 -4.76 -1.16
N GLY A 58 12.97 -3.45 -1.21
CA GLY A 58 12.16 -2.54 -2.02
C GLY A 58 10.67 -2.68 -1.69
N ARG A 59 9.81 -2.82 -2.69
CA ARG A 59 8.38 -3.10 -2.45
C ARG A 59 8.19 -4.49 -1.86
N PRO A 60 7.62 -4.64 -0.63
CA PRO A 60 7.31 -5.94 -0.06
C PRO A 60 6.26 -6.67 -0.92
N LEU A 61 6.60 -7.86 -1.39
CA LEU A 61 5.73 -8.69 -2.23
C LEU A 61 5.93 -10.17 -1.85
N PRO A 62 4.96 -11.06 -2.13
CA PRO A 62 5.07 -12.48 -1.78
C PRO A 62 6.28 -13.13 -2.44
N VAL A 63 6.85 -14.12 -1.75
CA VAL A 63 7.90 -15.01 -2.24
C VAL A 63 7.50 -16.45 -2.00
N ALA A 64 8.04 -17.39 -2.78
CA ALA A 64 7.75 -18.81 -2.64
C ALA A 64 9.01 -19.66 -2.51
N LEU A 65 8.94 -20.65 -1.65
CA LEU A 65 9.90 -21.75 -1.53
C LEU A 65 9.19 -23.07 -1.78
N GLU A 66 9.84 -23.95 -2.52
CA GLU A 66 9.38 -25.32 -2.74
C GLU A 66 10.39 -26.27 -2.13
N CYS A 67 9.92 -27.36 -1.53
CA CYS A 67 10.78 -28.38 -0.98
C CYS A 67 10.25 -29.76 -1.36
N PRO A 68 11.03 -30.60 -2.10
CA PRO A 68 10.66 -31.95 -2.40
C PRO A 68 10.48 -32.81 -1.15
N ALA A 69 9.58 -33.79 -1.22
CA ALA A 69 9.21 -34.62 -0.07
C ALA A 69 10.39 -35.43 0.52
N ASP A 70 11.29 -35.90 -0.32
CA ASP A 70 12.50 -36.62 0.10
C ASP A 70 13.53 -35.67 0.76
N VAL A 71 13.59 -34.41 0.34
CA VAL A 71 14.44 -33.37 0.98
C VAL A 71 13.89 -32.99 2.35
N TRP A 72 12.57 -32.91 2.50
CA TRP A 72 11.93 -32.66 3.80
C TRP A 72 12.27 -33.74 4.84
N ALA A 73 12.34 -35.01 4.38
CA ALA A 73 12.65 -36.15 5.23
C ALA A 73 14.16 -36.34 5.49
N ALA A 74 15.02 -35.64 4.71
CA ALA A 74 16.46 -35.80 4.82
C ALA A 74 17.04 -34.97 5.97
N SER A 75 18.13 -35.43 6.54
CA SER A 75 18.94 -34.72 7.54
C SER A 75 20.25 -34.27 6.93
N GLY A 76 20.77 -33.13 7.43
CA GLY A 76 22.05 -32.61 6.98
C GLY A 76 22.56 -31.49 7.88
N GLU A 77 23.85 -31.23 7.79
CA GLU A 77 24.45 -30.10 8.51
C GLU A 77 23.97 -28.77 7.92
N VAL A 78 23.43 -27.92 8.79
CA VAL A 78 22.99 -26.59 8.42
C VAL A 78 23.94 -25.53 8.99
N ARG A 79 24.58 -24.78 8.12
CA ARG A 79 25.37 -23.61 8.53
C ARG A 79 24.45 -22.38 8.62
N GLN A 80 24.21 -21.90 9.83
CA GLN A 80 23.47 -20.68 10.03
C GLN A 80 24.35 -19.48 9.72
N SER A 81 23.90 -18.63 8.79
CA SER A 81 24.46 -17.31 8.55
C SER A 81 23.45 -16.23 8.99
N PRO A 82 23.92 -15.06 9.43
CA PRO A 82 23.01 -13.96 9.74
C PRO A 82 22.11 -13.63 8.56
N VAL A 83 20.83 -13.34 8.83
CA VAL A 83 19.94 -12.76 7.82
C VAL A 83 20.50 -11.37 7.49
N CYS A 84 20.95 -11.17 6.27
CA CYS A 84 21.39 -9.85 5.83
C CYS A 84 20.14 -8.95 5.74
N ALA A 85 20.05 -7.95 6.61
CA ALA A 85 19.15 -6.84 6.37
C ALA A 85 19.61 -6.15 5.08
N ASN A 86 18.73 -6.07 4.10
CA ASN A 86 19.01 -5.25 2.93
C ASN A 86 18.98 -3.79 3.36
N ASP A 87 20.14 -3.16 3.39
CA ASP A 87 20.23 -1.71 3.45
C ASP A 87 20.02 -1.15 2.02
N ASP A 88 18.76 -1.09 1.62
CA ASP A 88 18.36 -0.65 0.27
C ASP A 88 18.37 0.90 0.18
N ARG A 89 19.38 1.52 0.77
CA ARG A 89 19.60 2.97 0.73
C ARG A 89 20.26 3.38 -0.60
N SER A 90 19.56 3.13 -1.70
CA SER A 90 19.97 3.67 -2.99
C SER A 90 20.18 5.19 -2.90
N PRO A 91 21.19 5.75 -3.55
CA PRO A 91 21.38 7.20 -3.61
C PRO A 91 20.14 7.88 -4.16
N VAL A 92 19.71 8.96 -3.51
CA VAL A 92 18.58 9.77 -3.99
C VAL A 92 19.10 10.73 -5.04
N ASP A 93 18.43 10.83 -6.19
CA ASP A 93 18.71 11.83 -7.21
C ASP A 93 18.45 13.24 -6.65
N THR A 94 19.53 13.96 -6.35
CA THR A 94 19.49 15.30 -5.75
C THR A 94 18.91 16.36 -6.69
N ASP A 95 19.09 16.18 -8.02
CA ASP A 95 18.58 17.10 -9.03
C ASP A 95 17.08 16.90 -9.22
N ALA A 96 16.62 15.64 -9.28
CA ALA A 96 15.21 15.32 -9.28
C ALA A 96 14.52 15.87 -8.01
N LEU A 97 15.18 15.72 -6.85
CA LEU A 97 14.66 16.24 -5.58
C LEU A 97 14.52 17.78 -5.59
N ALA A 98 15.50 18.50 -6.15
CA ALA A 98 15.43 19.96 -6.30
C ALA A 98 14.32 20.39 -7.28
N ARG A 99 14.17 19.68 -8.41
CA ARG A 99 13.08 19.92 -9.36
C ARG A 99 11.71 19.66 -8.71
N ALA A 100 11.57 18.58 -7.94
CA ALA A 100 10.34 18.27 -7.21
C ALA A 100 10.00 19.37 -6.19
N ALA A 101 10.97 19.80 -5.36
CA ALA A 101 10.78 20.86 -4.38
C ALA A 101 10.34 22.17 -5.02
N LYS A 102 10.95 22.53 -6.16
CA LYS A 102 10.56 23.74 -6.91
C LYS A 102 9.15 23.62 -7.47
N LEU A 103 8.82 22.49 -8.11
CA LEU A 103 7.53 22.25 -8.71
C LEU A 103 6.40 22.30 -7.67
N ILE A 104 6.57 21.60 -6.55
CA ILE A 104 5.61 21.55 -5.45
C ILE A 104 5.49 22.92 -4.77
N GLY A 105 6.62 23.56 -4.50
CA GLY A 105 6.65 24.86 -3.83
C GLY A 105 5.98 25.98 -4.63
N GLN A 106 6.01 25.91 -5.96
CA GLN A 106 5.40 26.90 -6.86
C GLN A 106 3.97 26.54 -7.32
N ALA A 107 3.45 25.37 -6.92
CA ALA A 107 2.10 24.96 -7.30
C ALA A 107 1.04 25.93 -6.76
N ASN A 108 0.04 26.25 -7.56
CA ASN A 108 -1.10 27.07 -7.13
C ASN A 108 -2.19 26.25 -6.45
N SER A 109 -2.41 25.04 -6.93
CA SER A 109 -3.45 24.13 -6.43
C SER A 109 -2.90 22.71 -6.31
N PRO A 110 -1.96 22.46 -5.37
CA PRO A 110 -1.38 21.14 -5.18
C PRO A 110 -2.38 20.15 -4.58
N LEU A 111 -2.24 18.87 -4.94
CA LEU A 111 -2.97 17.74 -4.38
C LEU A 111 -2.00 16.62 -4.02
N ILE A 112 -2.14 16.03 -2.85
CA ILE A 112 -1.39 14.85 -2.44
C ILE A 112 -2.29 13.62 -2.60
N VAL A 113 -1.77 12.56 -3.22
CA VAL A 113 -2.46 11.26 -3.34
C VAL A 113 -1.61 10.21 -2.64
N VAL A 114 -2.16 9.54 -1.64
CA VAL A 114 -1.44 8.55 -0.84
C VAL A 114 -1.97 7.14 -1.02
N GLY A 115 -1.06 6.17 -1.07
CA GLY A 115 -1.37 4.74 -1.05
C GLY A 115 -0.75 4.02 0.15
N GLY A 116 -0.72 2.70 0.11
CA GLY A 116 -0.17 1.86 1.19
C GLY A 116 1.31 2.09 1.48
N GLY A 117 2.11 2.52 0.48
CA GLY A 117 3.52 2.84 0.67
C GLY A 117 3.78 4.15 1.44
N ALA A 118 2.74 4.93 1.73
CA ALA A 118 2.85 6.15 2.53
C ALA A 118 2.56 5.92 4.04
N GLN A 119 2.19 4.71 4.47
CA GLN A 119 1.76 4.45 5.85
C GLN A 119 2.85 4.79 6.89
N ASP A 120 4.10 4.50 6.59
CA ASP A 120 5.23 4.77 7.48
C ASP A 120 5.75 6.22 7.34
N ALA A 121 5.24 6.98 6.36
CA ALA A 121 5.58 8.37 6.10
C ALA A 121 4.49 9.37 6.57
N SER A 122 3.56 8.93 7.42
CA SER A 122 2.41 9.73 7.87
C SER A 122 2.81 11.10 8.44
N VAL A 123 3.88 11.16 9.24
CA VAL A 123 4.37 12.41 9.84
C VAL A 123 4.81 13.39 8.74
N GLN A 124 5.59 12.91 7.79
CA GLN A 124 6.12 13.72 6.69
C GLN A 124 5.02 14.17 5.73
N VAL A 125 4.06 13.27 5.43
CA VAL A 125 2.90 13.62 4.58
C VAL A 125 2.07 14.73 5.20
N ARG A 126 1.75 14.63 6.49
CA ARG A 126 0.99 15.68 7.21
C ARG A 126 1.73 17.01 7.23
N ARG A 127 3.05 16.94 7.48
CA ARG A 127 3.89 18.16 7.44
C ARG A 127 3.90 18.77 6.04
N LEU A 128 4.08 17.97 4.99
CA LEU A 128 4.03 18.46 3.61
C LEU A 128 2.67 19.08 3.30
N ALA A 129 1.57 18.41 3.65
CA ALA A 129 0.22 18.91 3.44
C ALA A 129 0.00 20.29 4.07
N ALA A 130 0.44 20.46 5.32
CA ALA A 130 0.33 21.74 6.03
C ALA A 130 1.23 22.84 5.42
N GLU A 131 2.47 22.50 5.02
CA GLU A 131 3.41 23.48 4.45
C GLU A 131 2.98 24.02 3.08
N ILE A 132 2.26 23.20 2.30
CA ILE A 132 1.80 23.61 0.95
C ILE A 132 0.28 23.80 0.85
N GLU A 133 -0.46 23.74 1.97
CA GLU A 133 -1.94 23.81 2.02
C GLU A 133 -2.61 22.86 1.03
N ALA A 134 -2.10 21.64 0.94
CA ALA A 134 -2.58 20.64 -0.02
C ALA A 134 -3.54 19.64 0.63
N PRO A 135 -4.73 19.43 0.05
CA PRO A 135 -5.56 18.30 0.44
C PRO A 135 -4.87 16.97 0.13
N VAL A 136 -5.16 15.97 0.96
CA VAL A 136 -4.61 14.62 0.84
C VAL A 136 -5.73 13.63 0.55
N VAL A 137 -5.69 13.03 -0.61
CA VAL A 137 -6.64 11.98 -1.01
C VAL A 137 -6.03 10.62 -0.71
N ALA A 138 -6.68 9.89 0.17
CA ALA A 138 -6.35 8.51 0.47
C ALA A 138 -7.32 7.55 -0.23
N HIS A 139 -6.78 6.44 -0.72
CA HIS A 139 -7.60 5.37 -1.28
C HIS A 139 -7.21 4.03 -0.65
N ARG A 140 -8.20 3.26 -0.18
CA ARG A 140 -8.01 1.94 0.46
C ARG A 140 -6.87 1.97 1.49
N MET A 141 -5.73 1.33 1.17
CA MET A 141 -4.59 1.18 2.07
C MET A 141 -3.84 2.48 2.38
N GLY A 142 -4.18 3.60 1.76
CA GLY A 142 -3.66 4.93 2.13
C GLY A 142 -4.43 5.60 3.26
N GLN A 143 -5.60 5.07 3.65
CA GLN A 143 -6.40 5.65 4.73
C GLN A 143 -5.64 5.61 6.06
N GLY A 144 -5.79 6.66 6.86
CA GLY A 144 -5.10 6.82 8.12
C GLY A 144 -3.69 7.44 8.03
N VAL A 145 -3.13 7.63 6.82
CA VAL A 145 -1.88 8.38 6.64
C VAL A 145 -2.05 9.82 7.12
N VAL A 146 -3.21 10.42 6.87
CA VAL A 146 -3.66 11.66 7.52
C VAL A 146 -4.90 11.34 8.35
N ASP A 147 -4.99 11.91 9.54
CA ASP A 147 -6.15 11.75 10.42
C ASP A 147 -7.43 12.21 9.70
N GLY A 148 -8.43 11.35 9.64
CA GLY A 148 -9.70 11.66 8.96
C GLY A 148 -10.45 12.87 9.52
N ARG A 149 -10.08 13.39 10.70
CA ARG A 149 -10.60 14.62 11.30
C ARG A 149 -9.92 15.88 10.79
N ASP A 150 -8.67 15.75 10.29
CA ASP A 150 -7.92 16.84 9.70
C ASP A 150 -8.64 17.35 8.44
N TYR A 151 -8.71 18.66 8.24
CA TYR A 151 -9.38 19.24 7.08
C TYR A 151 -8.70 18.91 5.76
N HIS A 152 -7.39 18.64 5.77
CA HIS A 152 -6.66 18.17 4.58
C HIS A 152 -7.08 16.77 4.14
N ALA A 153 -7.61 15.94 5.05
CA ALA A 153 -7.98 14.57 4.72
C ALA A 153 -9.25 14.54 3.87
N LEU A 154 -9.14 14.09 2.64
CA LEU A 154 -10.25 13.94 1.71
C LEU A 154 -10.45 12.48 1.32
N ASN A 155 -11.71 12.08 1.20
CA ASN A 155 -12.03 10.83 0.56
C ASN A 155 -11.88 10.92 -0.97
N PHE A 156 -12.01 9.78 -1.62
CA PHE A 156 -11.84 9.65 -3.06
C PHE A 156 -12.83 10.51 -3.88
N ASP A 157 -14.11 10.59 -3.46
CA ASP A 157 -15.13 11.38 -4.14
C ASP A 157 -14.84 12.88 -4.07
N ALA A 158 -14.45 13.38 -2.90
CA ALA A 158 -14.03 14.77 -2.75
C ALA A 158 -12.81 15.10 -3.61
N GLY A 159 -11.83 14.20 -3.65
CA GLY A 159 -10.65 14.34 -4.51
C GLY A 159 -10.99 14.42 -6.00
N PHE A 160 -11.93 13.61 -6.47
CA PHE A 160 -12.41 13.65 -7.86
C PHE A 160 -13.00 15.03 -8.20
N HIS A 161 -13.77 15.61 -7.28
CA HIS A 161 -14.36 16.94 -7.52
C HIS A 161 -13.35 18.09 -7.47
N LEU A 162 -12.22 17.94 -6.79
CA LEU A 162 -11.12 18.89 -6.84
C LEU A 162 -10.24 18.75 -8.08
N TRP A 163 -10.22 17.57 -8.69
CA TRP A 163 -9.29 17.21 -9.75
C TRP A 163 -9.19 18.23 -10.89
N PRO A 164 -10.29 18.84 -11.39
CA PRO A 164 -10.21 19.82 -12.47
C PRO A 164 -9.36 21.07 -12.16
N SER A 165 -9.25 21.46 -10.89
CA SER A 165 -8.50 22.65 -10.45
C SER A 165 -7.04 22.36 -10.08
N VAL A 166 -6.62 21.09 -10.05
CA VAL A 166 -5.28 20.67 -9.61
C VAL A 166 -4.26 20.91 -10.70
N ASP A 167 -3.16 21.59 -10.37
CA ASP A 167 -2.02 21.84 -11.26
C ASP A 167 -0.84 20.88 -11.00
N VAL A 168 -0.56 20.55 -9.73
CA VAL A 168 0.51 19.64 -9.33
C VAL A 168 -0.03 18.53 -8.44
N VAL A 169 0.29 17.30 -8.78
CA VAL A 169 -0.06 16.11 -7.99
C VAL A 169 1.20 15.51 -7.39
N VAL A 170 1.19 15.27 -6.07
CA VAL A 170 2.24 14.53 -5.38
C VAL A 170 1.70 13.14 -5.04
N ALA A 171 2.09 12.12 -5.81
CA ALA A 171 1.64 10.75 -5.65
C ALA A 171 2.67 9.95 -4.83
N ILE A 172 2.31 9.51 -3.61
CA ILE A 172 3.23 8.95 -2.62
C ILE A 172 2.83 7.49 -2.32
N GLY A 173 3.72 6.54 -2.66
CA GLY A 173 3.52 5.12 -2.37
C GLY A 173 2.17 4.58 -2.86
N THR A 174 1.74 5.01 -4.02
CA THR A 174 0.46 4.65 -4.63
C THR A 174 0.62 4.20 -6.07
N ARG A 175 -0.17 3.21 -6.51
CA ARG A 175 -0.25 2.84 -7.93
C ARG A 175 -0.71 4.00 -8.81
N PHE A 176 -1.45 4.94 -8.27
CA PHE A 176 -1.98 6.08 -9.02
C PHE A 176 -2.91 5.72 -10.19
N GLN A 177 -3.38 4.46 -10.22
CA GLN A 177 -4.13 3.90 -11.33
C GLN A 177 -5.42 4.68 -11.65
N ILE A 178 -6.21 4.99 -10.63
CA ILE A 178 -7.53 5.60 -10.83
C ILE A 178 -7.36 7.03 -11.34
N GLN A 179 -6.42 7.78 -10.77
CA GLN A 179 -6.13 9.14 -11.21
C GLN A 179 -5.63 9.15 -12.66
N ALA A 180 -4.77 8.21 -13.01
CA ALA A 180 -4.23 8.11 -14.37
C ALA A 180 -5.28 7.68 -15.39
N MET A 181 -6.10 6.65 -15.08
CA MET A 181 -6.99 6.02 -16.06
C MET A 181 -8.40 6.60 -16.05
N GLN A 182 -8.95 6.91 -14.88
CA GLN A 182 -10.34 7.33 -14.73
C GLN A 182 -10.50 8.84 -14.60
N TRP A 183 -9.66 9.50 -13.77
CA TRP A 183 -9.71 10.96 -13.65
C TRP A 183 -8.99 11.66 -14.79
N ARG A 184 -8.07 10.97 -15.43
CA ARG A 184 -7.19 11.43 -16.51
C ARG A 184 -6.26 12.55 -16.04
N VAL A 185 -4.97 12.32 -16.16
CA VAL A 185 -3.95 13.31 -15.74
C VAL A 185 -4.01 14.55 -16.64
N GLY A 186 -4.14 14.36 -17.96
CA GLY A 186 -4.07 15.47 -18.90
C GLY A 186 -2.64 16.02 -19.06
N LYS A 187 -2.42 16.91 -20.01
CA LYS A 187 -1.11 17.55 -20.23
C LYS A 187 -0.89 18.76 -19.30
N GLU A 188 -1.96 19.26 -18.73
CA GLU A 188 -1.98 20.45 -17.86
C GLU A 188 -1.52 20.18 -16.42
N ARG A 189 -1.48 18.90 -16.00
CA ARG A 189 -1.10 18.52 -14.63
C ARG A 189 0.31 17.98 -14.59
N MET A 190 1.09 18.49 -13.67
CA MET A 190 2.42 17.97 -13.40
C MET A 190 2.35 16.95 -12.27
N VAL A 191 3.04 15.82 -12.44
CA VAL A 191 3.02 14.70 -11.49
C VAL A 191 4.40 14.50 -10.89
N VAL A 192 4.50 14.63 -9.58
CA VAL A 192 5.65 14.18 -8.80
C VAL A 192 5.29 12.83 -8.19
N ARG A 193 6.06 11.79 -8.49
CA ARG A 193 5.88 10.45 -7.90
C ARG A 193 7.00 10.13 -6.93
N ILE A 194 6.62 9.66 -5.74
CA ILE A 194 7.52 9.06 -4.74
C ILE A 194 7.15 7.58 -4.66
N GLU A 195 8.04 6.71 -5.12
CA GLU A 195 7.76 5.28 -5.26
C GLU A 195 9.04 4.47 -5.00
N ILE A 196 8.89 3.33 -4.34
CA ILE A 196 10.02 2.43 -4.04
C ILE A 196 10.25 1.40 -5.15
N ASP A 197 9.25 1.16 -6.01
CA ASP A 197 9.27 0.18 -7.08
C ASP A 197 9.47 0.88 -8.44
N PRO A 198 10.61 0.66 -9.12
CA PRO A 198 10.88 1.30 -10.41
C PRO A 198 9.87 0.90 -11.51
N VAL A 199 9.29 -0.29 -11.43
CA VAL A 199 8.26 -0.73 -12.39
C VAL A 199 6.96 0.01 -12.16
N GLU A 200 6.58 0.23 -10.90
CA GLU A 200 5.38 1.01 -10.58
C GLU A 200 5.57 2.51 -10.88
N MET A 201 6.79 3.02 -10.80
CA MET A 201 7.10 4.42 -11.08
C MET A 201 6.58 4.86 -12.46
N GLU A 202 6.72 4.01 -13.47
CA GLU A 202 6.39 4.33 -14.87
C GLU A 202 5.12 3.62 -15.39
N ARG A 203 4.44 2.83 -14.57
CA ARG A 203 3.33 1.97 -15.00
C ARG A 203 2.23 2.71 -15.78
N PHE A 204 1.95 3.95 -15.46
CA PHE A 204 0.93 4.77 -16.12
C PHE A 204 1.52 6.00 -16.83
N GLY A 205 2.72 5.87 -17.33
CA GLY A 205 3.48 6.92 -18.01
C GLY A 205 4.55 7.56 -17.12
N THR A 206 5.52 8.16 -17.76
CA THR A 206 6.63 8.83 -17.07
C THR A 206 6.14 10.06 -16.31
N PRO A 207 6.37 10.15 -14.99
CA PRO A 207 6.00 11.32 -14.23
C PRO A 207 6.83 12.55 -14.62
N THR A 208 6.33 13.75 -14.34
CA THR A 208 7.11 14.99 -14.54
C THR A 208 8.42 14.95 -13.71
N VAL A 209 8.33 14.43 -12.48
CA VAL A 209 9.49 14.13 -11.63
C VAL A 209 9.24 12.83 -10.89
N GLY A 210 10.12 11.84 -11.07
CA GLY A 210 10.15 10.58 -10.30
C GLY A 210 11.21 10.63 -9.22
N LEU A 211 10.86 10.25 -7.99
CA LEU A 211 11.75 10.11 -6.84
C LEU A 211 11.68 8.66 -6.37
N LEU A 212 12.69 7.87 -6.74
CA LEU A 212 12.76 6.46 -6.39
C LEU A 212 13.36 6.27 -5.00
N GLY A 213 12.63 5.61 -4.11
CA GLY A 213 13.08 5.28 -2.77
C GLY A 213 11.98 5.22 -1.72
N ASP A 214 12.39 5.04 -0.47
CA ASP A 214 11.49 5.04 0.69
C ASP A 214 10.79 6.39 0.87
N ALA A 215 9.46 6.36 1.07
CA ALA A 215 8.65 7.56 1.10
C ALA A 215 9.01 8.51 2.25
N ALA A 216 9.28 7.98 3.45
CA ALA A 216 9.61 8.82 4.61
C ALA A 216 10.94 9.53 4.39
N ARG A 217 11.96 8.79 3.95
CA ARG A 217 13.29 9.32 3.63
C ARG A 217 13.24 10.39 2.53
N ILE A 218 12.54 10.11 1.43
CA ILE A 218 12.40 11.07 0.33
C ILE A 218 11.69 12.34 0.79
N LEU A 219 10.63 12.20 1.57
CA LEU A 219 9.87 13.35 2.08
C LEU A 219 10.68 14.18 3.07
N ASP A 220 11.50 13.57 3.95
CA ASP A 220 12.39 14.33 4.83
C ASP A 220 13.35 15.22 4.02
N LEU A 221 14.01 14.64 3.01
CA LEU A 221 14.90 15.38 2.12
C LEU A 221 14.19 16.45 1.28
N LEU A 222 12.93 16.21 0.89
CA LEU A 222 12.10 17.15 0.16
C LEU A 222 11.71 18.35 1.06
N LEU A 223 11.26 18.06 2.28
CA LEU A 223 10.87 19.06 3.28
C LEU A 223 12.03 19.98 3.70
N GLU A 224 13.26 19.49 3.71
CA GLU A 224 14.46 20.32 3.93
C GLU A 224 14.69 21.34 2.80
N ARG A 225 14.32 21.01 1.57
CA ARG A 225 14.53 21.86 0.38
C ARG A 225 13.37 22.76 0.05
N LEU A 226 12.16 22.35 0.43
CA LEU A 226 10.90 23.01 0.09
C LEU A 226 10.88 24.49 0.48
N PRO A 227 11.36 24.93 1.66
CA PRO A 227 11.29 26.36 2.07
C PRO A 227 11.96 27.33 1.10
N LYS A 228 12.93 26.88 0.30
CA LYS A 228 13.60 27.71 -0.71
C LYS A 228 12.69 28.11 -1.88
N PHE A 229 11.62 27.36 -2.11
CA PHE A 229 10.75 27.50 -3.27
C PHE A 229 9.29 27.70 -2.90
N ASN A 230 8.92 27.41 -1.63
CA ASN A 230 7.54 27.38 -1.20
C ASN A 230 6.94 28.78 -1.15
N GLN A 231 5.95 29.02 -1.98
CA GLN A 231 5.16 30.26 -1.92
C GLN A 231 4.18 30.22 -0.75
N LYS A 232 3.91 31.39 -0.19
CA LYS A 232 2.89 31.51 0.85
C LYS A 232 1.49 31.30 0.24
N ARG A 233 0.71 30.40 0.85
CA ARG A 233 -0.68 30.13 0.46
C ARG A 233 -1.62 30.57 1.58
N ALA A 234 -2.83 30.99 1.20
CA ALA A 234 -3.91 31.14 2.16
C ALA A 234 -4.40 29.76 2.63
N SER A 235 -4.91 29.68 3.85
CA SER A 235 -5.50 28.44 4.33
C SER A 235 -6.72 28.05 3.48
N ARG A 236 -6.81 26.77 3.15
CA ARG A 236 -7.93 26.17 2.42
C ARG A 236 -8.94 25.49 3.34
N GLU A 237 -8.82 25.69 4.65
CA GLU A 237 -9.65 24.98 5.62
C GLU A 237 -11.16 25.15 5.36
N SER A 238 -11.61 26.37 5.13
CA SER A 238 -13.03 26.63 4.86
C SER A 238 -13.52 25.95 3.59
N GLU A 239 -12.74 26.03 2.50
CA GLU A 239 -13.02 25.37 1.21
C GLU A 239 -13.11 23.85 1.36
N LEU A 240 -12.13 23.25 2.05
CA LEU A 240 -12.05 21.81 2.18
C LEU A 240 -13.12 21.25 3.13
N ARG A 241 -13.45 21.97 4.20
CA ARG A 241 -14.58 21.60 5.08
C ARG A 241 -15.90 21.66 4.35
N GLU A 242 -16.13 22.68 3.54
CA GLU A 242 -17.33 22.80 2.72
C GLU A 242 -17.41 21.68 1.66
N LEU A 243 -16.30 21.36 1.01
CA LEU A 243 -16.23 20.25 0.07
C LEU A 243 -16.57 18.92 0.74
N ARG A 244 -16.04 18.65 1.93
CA ARG A 244 -16.36 17.46 2.72
C ARG A 244 -17.87 17.39 3.04
N ALA A 245 -18.46 18.49 3.44
CA ALA A 245 -19.91 18.55 3.74
C ALA A 245 -20.76 18.30 2.49
N ARG A 246 -20.39 18.87 1.34
CA ARG A 246 -21.06 18.59 0.05
C ARG A 246 -20.89 17.12 -0.36
N THR A 247 -19.72 16.55 -0.13
CA THR A 247 -19.45 15.13 -0.40
C THR A 247 -20.30 14.22 0.47
N ALA A 248 -20.41 14.50 1.77
CA ALA A 248 -21.28 13.73 2.66
C ALA A 248 -22.74 13.75 2.19
N LYS A 249 -23.26 14.91 1.73
CA LYS A 249 -24.61 15.00 1.16
C LYS A 249 -24.76 14.17 -0.12
N ARG A 250 -23.74 14.16 -1.01
CA ARG A 250 -23.79 13.34 -2.23
C ARG A 250 -23.80 11.85 -1.92
N LEU A 251 -23.08 11.42 -0.88
CA LEU A 251 -22.98 10.01 -0.50
C LEU A 251 -24.15 9.54 0.40
N ALA A 252 -25.07 10.42 0.79
CA ALA A 252 -26.18 10.09 1.70
C ALA A 252 -27.11 8.97 1.19
N TYR A 253 -27.11 8.71 -0.13
CA TYR A 253 -27.88 7.57 -0.70
C TYR A 253 -27.30 6.21 -0.30
N LEU A 254 -26.11 6.15 0.29
CA LEU A 254 -25.48 4.93 0.80
C LEU A 254 -25.96 4.56 2.22
N GLN A 255 -27.10 5.09 2.65
CA GLN A 255 -27.79 4.59 3.84
C GLN A 255 -28.52 3.27 3.50
N PRO A 256 -28.64 2.31 4.45
CA PRO A 256 -28.24 2.41 5.87
C PRO A 256 -26.77 2.07 6.16
N GLN A 257 -25.95 1.73 5.15
CA GLN A 257 -24.58 1.26 5.33
C GLN A 257 -23.69 2.29 6.06
N ILE A 258 -23.90 3.58 5.80
CA ILE A 258 -23.19 4.66 6.51
C ILE A 258 -23.48 4.61 8.00
N GLY A 259 -24.78 4.47 8.39
CA GLY A 259 -25.16 4.40 9.80
C GLY A 259 -24.56 3.21 10.54
N TYR A 260 -24.43 2.05 9.89
CA TYR A 260 -23.73 0.90 10.47
C TYR A 260 -22.22 1.18 10.65
N LEU A 261 -21.58 1.82 9.68
CA LEU A 261 -20.16 2.17 9.76
C LEU A 261 -19.91 3.24 10.84
N GLU A 262 -20.79 4.20 11.01
CA GLU A 262 -20.75 5.20 12.08
C GLU A 262 -20.83 4.53 13.46
N SER A 263 -21.78 3.61 13.65
CA SER A 263 -21.91 2.83 14.89
C SER A 263 -20.66 2.00 15.19
N ILE A 264 -20.05 1.37 14.16
CA ILE A 264 -18.79 0.66 14.30
C ILE A 264 -17.66 1.64 14.69
N ARG A 265 -17.61 2.82 14.06
CA ARG A 265 -16.57 3.81 14.38
C ARG A 265 -16.70 4.34 15.79
N GLU A 266 -17.93 4.57 16.28
CA GLU A 266 -18.18 5.03 17.64
C GLU A 266 -17.74 4.00 18.70
N ALA A 267 -18.01 2.73 18.44
CA ALA A 267 -17.64 1.63 19.35
C ALA A 267 -16.15 1.29 19.29
N LEU A 268 -15.47 1.52 18.15
CA LEU A 268 -14.07 1.16 17.96
C LEU A 268 -13.14 2.29 18.47
N PRO A 269 -12.20 2.04 19.39
CA PRO A 269 -11.22 3.05 19.83
C PRO A 269 -10.48 3.71 18.66
N GLU A 270 -9.95 4.91 18.87
CA GLU A 270 -9.26 5.68 17.82
C GLU A 270 -8.12 4.92 17.15
N ASN A 271 -7.37 4.14 17.91
CA ASN A 271 -6.30 3.28 17.42
C ASN A 271 -6.77 1.89 16.96
N GLY A 272 -8.07 1.61 17.02
CA GLY A 272 -8.65 0.34 16.61
C GLY A 272 -8.48 0.10 15.10
N ILE A 273 -8.44 -1.17 14.72
CA ILE A 273 -8.25 -1.60 13.34
C ILE A 273 -9.58 -2.04 12.76
N PHE A 274 -9.95 -1.46 11.64
CA PHE A 274 -11.10 -1.89 10.83
C PHE A 274 -10.59 -2.71 9.64
N VAL A 275 -11.12 -3.91 9.49
CA VAL A 275 -10.82 -4.83 8.38
C VAL A 275 -12.06 -4.93 7.51
N ASP A 276 -11.97 -4.48 6.26
CA ASP A 276 -13.05 -4.67 5.30
C ASP A 276 -12.86 -5.96 4.50
N GLU A 277 -13.96 -6.53 4.07
CA GLU A 277 -13.98 -7.55 3.03
C GLU A 277 -14.89 -7.09 1.89
N LEU A 278 -15.05 -7.91 0.85
CA LEU A 278 -15.85 -7.58 -0.33
C LEU A 278 -17.35 -7.68 0.00
N THR A 279 -17.84 -6.72 0.76
CA THR A 279 -19.23 -6.58 1.20
C THR A 279 -19.75 -5.20 0.85
N GLN A 280 -21.07 -4.99 0.95
CA GLN A 280 -21.63 -3.64 0.80
C GLN A 280 -21.02 -2.66 1.81
N LEU A 281 -20.88 -3.07 3.08
CA LEU A 281 -20.24 -2.26 4.11
C LEU A 281 -18.77 -1.99 3.80
N GLY A 282 -18.02 -2.97 3.29
CA GLY A 282 -16.63 -2.79 2.87
C GLY A 282 -16.49 -1.77 1.75
N TYR A 283 -17.32 -1.83 0.71
CA TYR A 283 -17.31 -0.86 -0.38
C TYR A 283 -17.64 0.55 0.08
N VAL A 284 -18.67 0.72 0.93
CA VAL A 284 -19.06 2.02 1.49
C VAL A 284 -17.99 2.52 2.46
N GLY A 285 -17.43 1.63 3.29
CA GLY A 285 -16.36 1.97 4.24
C GLY A 285 -15.10 2.56 3.59
N ARG A 286 -14.76 2.13 2.38
CA ARG A 286 -13.65 2.70 1.60
C ARG A 286 -13.85 4.19 1.27
N LEU A 287 -15.11 4.65 1.26
CA LEU A 287 -15.46 6.04 0.97
C LEU A 287 -15.77 6.85 2.23
N THR A 288 -16.33 6.22 3.27
CA THR A 288 -16.98 6.94 4.36
C THR A 288 -16.44 6.62 5.75
N PHE A 289 -15.75 5.49 5.95
CA PHE A 289 -15.27 5.12 7.29
C PHE A 289 -14.11 6.04 7.74
N PRO A 290 -14.24 6.76 8.87
CA PRO A 290 -13.18 7.63 9.35
C PRO A 290 -12.03 6.82 9.93
N VAL A 291 -10.81 7.06 9.44
CA VAL A 291 -9.57 6.42 9.92
C VAL A 291 -8.64 7.50 10.49
N TYR A 292 -8.17 7.32 11.72
CA TYR A 292 -7.46 8.36 12.46
C TYR A 292 -5.96 8.11 12.54
N THR A 293 -5.52 6.86 12.44
CA THR A 293 -4.11 6.49 12.58
C THR A 293 -3.66 5.58 11.45
N PRO A 294 -2.36 5.58 11.11
CA PRO A 294 -1.80 4.66 10.14
C PRO A 294 -2.07 3.19 10.48
N ARG A 295 -2.19 2.35 9.47
CA ARG A 295 -2.41 0.89 9.59
C ARG A 295 -3.65 0.52 10.41
N SER A 296 -4.70 1.37 10.35
CA SER A 296 -6.00 1.14 11.04
C SER A 296 -7.13 0.78 10.07
N PHE A 297 -6.87 0.74 8.77
CA PHE A 297 -7.81 0.28 7.75
C PHE A 297 -7.13 -0.76 6.87
N LEU A 298 -7.61 -2.00 6.91
CA LEU A 298 -7.06 -3.11 6.14
C LEU A 298 -8.09 -3.57 5.11
N SER A 299 -7.67 -3.69 3.87
CA SER A 299 -8.53 -4.01 2.72
C SER A 299 -7.88 -5.08 1.83
N PRO A 300 -8.63 -5.98 1.17
CA PRO A 300 -8.09 -7.10 0.40
C PRO A 300 -7.30 -6.68 -0.86
N GLY A 301 -7.09 -5.40 -1.06
CA GLY A 301 -6.29 -4.90 -2.18
C GLY A 301 -6.93 -5.15 -3.55
N TYR A 302 -6.10 -5.32 -4.57
CA TYR A 302 -6.56 -5.43 -5.96
C TYR A 302 -7.04 -6.82 -6.36
N GLN A 303 -6.61 -7.86 -5.67
CA GLN A 303 -7.04 -9.23 -5.98
C GLN A 303 -8.50 -9.48 -5.56
N GLY A 304 -8.98 -8.78 -4.54
CA GLY A 304 -10.36 -8.89 -4.11
C GLY A 304 -10.72 -10.32 -3.68
N THR A 305 -9.85 -10.96 -2.93
CA THR A 305 -10.01 -12.35 -2.51
C THR A 305 -11.08 -12.44 -1.42
N LEU A 306 -12.04 -13.34 -1.60
CA LEU A 306 -12.97 -13.75 -0.54
C LEU A 306 -12.24 -14.61 0.51
N GLY A 307 -12.77 -14.71 1.70
CA GLY A 307 -12.11 -15.40 2.81
C GLY A 307 -10.89 -14.67 3.37
N TRP A 308 -10.68 -13.42 2.97
CA TRP A 308 -9.56 -12.59 3.39
C TRP A 308 -9.76 -11.98 4.78
N GLY A 309 -10.99 -11.59 5.11
CA GLY A 309 -11.29 -10.75 6.27
C GLY A 309 -10.92 -11.37 7.60
N LEU A 310 -11.45 -12.56 7.89
CA LEU A 310 -11.23 -13.24 9.18
C LEU A 310 -9.76 -13.57 9.47
N PRO A 311 -9.00 -14.24 8.59
CA PRO A 311 -7.59 -14.54 8.86
C PRO A 311 -6.73 -13.29 8.98
N VAL A 312 -7.02 -12.24 8.22
CA VAL A 312 -6.30 -10.96 8.33
C VAL A 312 -6.63 -10.26 9.65
N ALA A 313 -7.89 -10.28 10.10
CA ALA A 313 -8.26 -9.72 11.39
C ALA A 313 -7.57 -10.44 12.56
N ALA A 314 -7.49 -11.77 12.51
CA ALA A 314 -6.74 -12.56 13.48
C ALA A 314 -5.24 -12.21 13.47
N GLY A 315 -4.64 -12.14 12.29
CA GLY A 315 -3.24 -11.73 12.13
C GLY A 315 -2.98 -10.30 12.60
N ALA A 316 -3.88 -9.37 12.29
CA ALA A 316 -3.79 -7.98 12.75
C ALA A 316 -3.88 -7.89 14.28
N ARG A 317 -4.77 -8.66 14.91
CA ARG A 317 -4.90 -8.72 16.38
C ARG A 317 -3.64 -9.23 17.04
N LEU A 318 -3.00 -10.25 16.48
CA LEU A 318 -1.75 -10.81 16.99
C LEU A 318 -0.57 -9.86 16.75
N GLY A 319 -0.46 -9.27 15.57
CA GLY A 319 0.67 -8.43 15.18
C GLY A 319 0.63 -6.99 15.70
N SER A 320 -0.53 -6.49 16.13
CA SER A 320 -0.70 -5.11 16.61
C SER A 320 -0.68 -4.96 18.13
N GLY A 321 -0.35 -6.01 18.86
CA GLY A 321 -0.40 -6.03 20.34
C GLY A 321 -1.84 -6.00 20.84
N ASN A 322 -2.22 -5.00 21.62
CA ASN A 322 -3.54 -4.93 22.26
C ASN A 322 -4.56 -4.06 21.49
N ARG A 323 -4.29 -3.67 20.24
CA ARG A 323 -5.26 -2.87 19.47
C ARG A 323 -6.53 -3.69 19.18
N PRO A 324 -7.72 -3.16 19.46
CA PRO A 324 -8.96 -3.80 19.07
C PRO A 324 -9.07 -3.92 17.55
N VAL A 325 -9.63 -5.03 17.06
CA VAL A 325 -9.86 -5.29 15.64
C VAL A 325 -11.32 -5.61 15.41
N VAL A 326 -11.93 -4.92 14.47
CA VAL A 326 -13.28 -5.23 13.97
C VAL A 326 -13.15 -5.61 12.49
N VAL A 327 -13.77 -6.73 12.13
CA VAL A 327 -13.85 -7.18 10.73
C VAL A 327 -15.31 -7.19 10.28
N VAL A 328 -15.54 -6.73 9.05
CA VAL A 328 -16.80 -6.87 8.35
C VAL A 328 -16.60 -7.90 7.23
N SER A 329 -17.27 -9.03 7.34
CA SER A 329 -17.22 -10.12 6.36
C SER A 329 -18.61 -10.53 5.96
N GLY A 330 -18.81 -10.97 4.72
CA GLY A 330 -20.03 -11.65 4.29
C GLY A 330 -20.04 -13.10 4.76
N ASP A 331 -21.23 -13.68 4.84
CA ASP A 331 -21.42 -15.10 5.20
C ASP A 331 -20.61 -16.03 4.31
N GLY A 332 -20.64 -15.84 3.00
CA GLY A 332 -19.82 -16.59 2.04
C GLY A 332 -18.32 -16.42 2.26
N GLY A 333 -17.84 -15.18 2.47
CA GLY A 333 -16.43 -14.90 2.75
C GLY A 333 -15.97 -15.48 4.09
N PHE A 334 -16.85 -15.49 5.08
CA PHE A 334 -16.55 -16.06 6.40
C PHE A 334 -16.38 -17.60 6.37
N LEU A 335 -17.06 -18.27 5.44
CA LEU A 335 -17.03 -19.74 5.31
C LEU A 335 -15.83 -20.28 4.52
N PHE A 336 -15.02 -19.43 3.88
CA PHE A 336 -13.76 -19.84 3.28
C PHE A 336 -12.73 -20.13 4.37
#